data_f390f4e97ec2cce4887ebddbb5f9821a
#
_entry.id   f390f4e97ec2cce4887ebddbb5f9821a
#
_cell.length_a   1.000
_cell.length_b   1.000
_cell.length_c   1.000
_cell.angle_alpha   90.00
_cell.angle_beta   90.00
_cell.angle_gamma   90.00
#
_symmetry.space_group_name_H-M   'P 1'
#
loop_
_entity.id
_entity.type
_entity.pdbx_description
1 polymer ?
#
loop_
_entity_poly.entity_id
_entity_poly.type
_entity_poly.pdbx_seq_one_letter_code
_entity_poly.pdbx_strand_id
1 'polypeptide(L)'
;RDRSPSRGLGDVYKRQSECHAAIHKNIEVRFDSTSGGLFSALAERTYKEGGYVGGAIFNEDYSVSHFISNDKKDLAALRSSKYLQSNAEGFYKLVRQLLKSGEKVLVCGTPCQMAALRRFLVKDYDNLVIVDFICLGVNSPKVFRKYLDYLEDRYQSKIVYFKAKNKELGWRQLTSKVVFQNKQILYDTKDTSFFTIGYLGTKVYSRPSCYDCQFKGFPRMADITVADYWGAEHTVGKELDNDMGTSLVMLNSQKGKSYFETIKSTIIEKKVPFESILGGNRALVQSLDAPLVDRVSFYEDLDTMPFQDIAAKYIRRPIDILTWKRKLKNVLRFLWNIASVSRFNLPLYWKNIRYNLFCKQVKCSIVRGCLLYTSP
;
A
#
# COMPACT_ATOMS: atom_id res chain seq x y z
N ARG A 1 18.34 -18.84 22.48
CA ARG A 1 18.83 -18.12 23.68
C ARG A 1 17.71 -17.21 24.17
N ASP A 2 17.27 -17.52 25.35
CA ASP A 2 16.27 -16.92 26.22
C ASP A 2 15.50 -15.68 25.71
N ARG A 3 14.29 -15.94 25.23
CA ARG A 3 13.21 -14.97 25.25
C ARG A 3 12.45 -15.14 26.56
N SER A 4 12.88 -14.44 27.59
CA SER A 4 12.13 -14.40 28.84
C SER A 4 10.77 -13.72 28.61
N PRO A 5 9.62 -14.35 28.93
CA PRO A 5 8.29 -13.80 28.69
C PRO A 5 7.86 -12.74 29.71
N SER A 6 8.73 -12.27 30.57
CA SER A 6 8.36 -11.43 31.73
C SER A 6 9.04 -10.08 31.76
N ARG A 7 9.11 -9.35 30.63
CA ARG A 7 9.29 -7.90 30.73
C ARG A 7 7.91 -7.27 30.74
N GLY A 8 7.51 -6.79 31.91
CA GLY A 8 6.19 -6.24 32.15
C GLY A 8 5.81 -5.11 31.19
N LEU A 9 4.53 -4.92 30.98
CA LEU A 9 3.92 -3.84 30.19
C LEU A 9 4.57 -2.46 30.39
N GLY A 10 5.12 -2.17 31.56
CA GLY A 10 5.82 -0.92 31.89
C GLY A 10 7.12 -0.67 31.11
N ASP A 11 7.87 -1.71 30.69
CA ASP A 11 9.09 -1.55 29.89
C ASP A 11 8.79 -1.37 28.40
N VAL A 12 7.66 -1.89 27.92
CA VAL A 12 7.15 -1.65 26.57
C VAL A 12 6.75 -0.17 26.40
N TYR A 13 6.13 0.42 27.41
CA TYR A 13 5.74 1.85 27.42
C TYR A 13 6.95 2.80 27.39
N LYS A 14 8.07 2.45 28.02
CA LYS A 14 9.28 3.30 28.04
C LYS A 14 10.03 3.35 26.69
N ARG A 15 9.74 2.46 25.76
CA ARG A 15 10.35 2.39 24.40
C ARG A 15 9.36 2.67 23.28
N GLN A 16 8.24 3.33 23.57
CA GLN A 16 7.26 3.65 22.56
C GLN A 16 7.84 4.60 21.51
N SER A 17 7.61 4.26 20.23
CA SER A 17 7.92 5.13 19.11
C SER A 17 7.10 6.41 19.20
N GLU A 18 7.71 7.53 18.92
CA GLU A 18 6.98 8.78 18.73
C GLU A 18 6.16 8.69 17.45
N CYS A 19 4.86 9.01 17.51
CA CYS A 19 3.92 8.83 16.41
C CYS A 19 3.43 10.16 15.86
N HIS A 20 3.35 10.26 14.53
CA HIS A 20 2.85 11.44 13.82
C HIS A 20 1.88 11.04 12.73
N ALA A 21 0.84 11.85 12.53
CA ALA A 21 0.10 11.90 11.29
C ALA A 21 0.78 12.89 10.36
N ALA A 22 1.03 12.54 9.11
CA ALA A 22 1.73 13.45 8.21
C ALA A 22 1.30 13.31 6.75
N ILE A 23 1.38 14.43 6.03
CA ILE A 23 1.11 14.53 4.59
C ILE A 23 2.19 15.36 3.90
N HIS A 24 2.48 15.04 2.65
CA HIS A 24 3.35 15.84 1.81
C HIS A 24 2.64 17.13 1.38
N LYS A 25 3.34 18.29 1.44
CA LYS A 25 2.78 19.60 1.04
C LYS A 25 2.45 19.65 -0.44
N ASN A 26 3.27 19.03 -1.30
CA ASN A 26 2.95 18.92 -2.72
C ASN A 26 1.83 17.91 -2.90
N ILE A 27 0.69 18.41 -3.41
CA ILE A 27 -0.53 17.65 -3.60
C ILE A 27 -0.38 16.54 -4.65
N GLU A 28 0.42 16.74 -5.69
CA GLU A 28 0.64 15.75 -6.74
C GLU A 28 1.43 14.56 -6.21
N VAL A 29 2.48 14.83 -5.41
CA VAL A 29 3.26 13.79 -4.73
C VAL A 29 2.38 13.01 -3.76
N ARG A 30 1.54 13.70 -2.97
CA ARG A 30 0.60 13.06 -2.07
C ARG A 30 -0.41 12.21 -2.82
N PHE A 31 -0.98 12.73 -3.91
CA PHE A 31 -1.97 12.02 -4.72
C PHE A 31 -1.39 10.77 -5.37
N ASP A 32 -0.17 10.86 -5.91
CA ASP A 32 0.49 9.74 -6.56
C ASP A 32 1.02 8.68 -5.57
N SER A 33 1.22 9.02 -4.31
CA SER A 33 1.64 8.09 -3.25
C SER A 33 0.50 7.20 -2.77
N THR A 34 0.83 6.06 -2.13
CA THR A 34 -0.16 5.16 -1.51
C THR A 34 -0.96 5.85 -0.40
N SER A 35 -0.28 6.64 0.44
CA SER A 35 -0.83 7.34 1.60
C SER A 35 -0.54 8.84 1.54
N GLY A 36 -0.05 9.44 2.61
CA GLY A 36 0.27 10.87 2.72
C GLY A 36 1.52 11.33 1.98
N GLY A 37 2.35 10.42 1.42
CA GLY A 37 3.54 10.80 0.64
C GLY A 37 4.85 10.82 1.42
N LEU A 38 4.90 10.27 2.62
CA LEU A 38 6.08 10.33 3.52
C LEU A 38 7.32 9.65 2.94
N PHE A 39 7.17 8.48 2.30
CA PHE A 39 8.30 7.84 1.63
C PHE A 39 8.93 8.77 0.59
N SER A 40 8.10 9.49 -0.18
CA SER A 40 8.60 10.44 -1.18
C SER A 40 9.37 11.59 -0.54
N ALA A 41 8.87 12.17 0.57
CA ALA A 41 9.58 13.24 1.27
C ALA A 41 10.97 12.79 1.80
N LEU A 42 11.03 11.57 2.39
CA LEU A 42 12.29 10.98 2.85
C LEU A 42 13.25 10.71 1.68
N ALA A 43 12.75 10.14 0.58
CA ALA A 43 13.53 9.83 -0.61
C ALA A 43 14.06 11.11 -1.29
N GLU A 44 13.22 12.14 -1.44
CA GLU A 44 13.62 13.44 -2.02
C GLU A 44 14.73 14.11 -1.22
N ARG A 45 14.69 13.97 0.11
CA ARG A 45 15.77 14.45 0.99
C ARG A 45 17.07 13.69 0.74
N THR A 46 17.02 12.35 0.62
CA THR A 46 18.18 11.52 0.32
C THR A 46 18.80 11.89 -1.01
N TYR A 47 17.99 11.99 -2.08
CA TYR A 47 18.47 12.39 -3.41
C TYR A 47 19.09 13.81 -3.43
N LYS A 48 18.50 14.76 -2.67
CA LYS A 48 19.06 16.12 -2.54
C LYS A 48 20.47 16.12 -1.94
N GLU A 49 20.78 15.11 -1.14
CA GLU A 49 22.11 14.91 -0.53
C GLU A 49 23.04 14.04 -1.39
N GLY A 50 22.65 13.70 -2.63
CA GLY A 50 23.41 12.81 -3.51
C GLY A 50 23.35 11.33 -3.12
N GLY A 51 22.47 10.96 -2.17
CA GLY A 51 22.39 9.61 -1.65
C GLY A 51 21.53 8.67 -2.51
N TYR A 52 21.54 7.40 -2.14
CA TYR A 52 20.85 6.30 -2.81
C TYR A 52 19.55 5.97 -2.10
N VAL A 53 18.49 5.72 -2.87
CA VAL A 53 17.19 5.28 -2.36
C VAL A 53 16.86 3.90 -2.89
N GLY A 54 16.56 2.97 -1.99
CA GLY A 54 16.21 1.59 -2.31
C GLY A 54 14.83 1.19 -1.85
N GLY A 55 14.15 0.37 -2.65
CA GLY A 55 12.82 -0.15 -2.36
C GLY A 55 12.33 -1.11 -3.44
N ALA A 56 11.07 -1.47 -3.37
CA ALA A 56 10.44 -2.38 -4.32
C ALA A 56 9.95 -1.64 -5.57
N ILE A 57 10.19 -2.21 -6.75
CA ILE A 57 9.66 -1.74 -8.04
C ILE A 57 8.90 -2.88 -8.74
N PHE A 58 7.97 -2.53 -9.65
CA PHE A 58 7.47 -3.48 -10.64
C PHE A 58 8.49 -3.63 -11.77
N ASN A 59 8.72 -4.87 -12.18
CA ASN A 59 9.41 -5.19 -13.42
C ASN A 59 8.42 -5.10 -14.61
N GLU A 60 8.90 -5.26 -15.83
CA GLU A 60 8.08 -5.21 -17.06
C GLU A 60 6.96 -6.28 -17.09
N ASP A 61 7.21 -7.44 -16.48
CA ASP A 61 6.24 -8.54 -16.35
C ASP A 61 5.30 -8.38 -15.14
N TYR A 62 5.37 -7.25 -14.45
CA TYR A 62 4.67 -6.96 -13.18
C TYR A 62 5.09 -7.86 -12.01
N SER A 63 6.16 -8.64 -12.09
CA SER A 63 6.84 -9.17 -10.91
C SER A 63 7.46 -8.01 -10.11
N VAL A 64 7.87 -8.27 -8.87
CA VAL A 64 8.42 -7.22 -8.00
C VAL A 64 9.83 -7.58 -7.58
N SER A 65 10.76 -6.64 -7.74
CA SER A 65 12.13 -6.77 -7.25
C SER A 65 12.54 -5.56 -6.40
N HIS A 66 13.61 -5.75 -5.60
CA HIS A 66 14.26 -4.63 -4.93
C HIS A 66 15.25 -3.96 -5.88
N PHE A 67 15.21 -2.65 -5.88
CA PHE A 67 16.01 -1.77 -6.71
C PHE A 67 16.60 -0.65 -5.85
N ILE A 68 17.75 -0.12 -6.22
CA ILE A 68 18.39 1.02 -5.54
C ILE A 68 19.05 1.93 -6.58
N SER A 69 18.85 3.23 -6.45
CA SER A 69 19.38 4.25 -7.36
C SER A 69 19.62 5.57 -6.64
N ASN A 70 20.50 6.39 -7.19
CA ASN A 70 20.70 7.80 -6.82
C ASN A 70 20.08 8.77 -7.85
N ASP A 71 19.41 8.27 -8.88
CA ASP A 71 18.65 9.12 -9.80
C ASP A 71 17.24 9.40 -9.26
N LYS A 72 16.91 10.67 -9.04
CA LYS A 72 15.59 11.10 -8.59
C LYS A 72 14.46 10.68 -9.53
N LYS A 73 14.73 10.44 -10.81
CA LYS A 73 13.72 9.99 -11.78
C LYS A 73 13.12 8.63 -11.40
N ASP A 74 13.93 7.78 -10.75
CA ASP A 74 13.50 6.45 -10.32
C ASP A 74 12.54 6.47 -9.12
N LEU A 75 12.36 7.64 -8.47
CA LEU A 75 11.40 7.78 -7.39
C LEU A 75 9.97 7.41 -7.80
N ALA A 76 9.60 7.66 -9.05
CA ALA A 76 8.28 7.29 -9.56
C ALA A 76 8.05 5.77 -9.52
N ALA A 77 9.05 4.96 -9.89
CA ALA A 77 8.99 3.51 -9.83
C ALA A 77 9.01 2.97 -8.39
N LEU A 78 9.80 3.60 -7.51
CA LEU A 78 9.88 3.25 -6.09
C LEU A 78 8.61 3.60 -5.31
N ARG A 79 7.91 4.66 -5.71
CA ARG A 79 6.68 5.14 -5.08
C ARG A 79 5.56 4.10 -5.18
N SER A 80 4.65 4.12 -4.25
CA SER A 80 3.47 3.26 -4.15
C SER A 80 3.74 1.79 -3.77
N SER A 81 2.74 1.19 -3.12
CA SER A 81 2.80 -0.20 -2.63
C SER A 81 2.59 -1.20 -3.77
N LYS A 82 3.34 -2.29 -3.76
CA LYS A 82 3.27 -3.37 -4.76
C LYS A 82 2.56 -4.63 -4.25
N TYR A 83 2.18 -4.75 -3.00
CA TYR A 83 1.44 -5.84 -2.35
C TYR A 83 1.80 -7.28 -2.79
N LEU A 84 3.04 -7.50 -3.26
CA LEU A 84 3.56 -8.77 -3.71
C LEU A 84 4.85 -9.12 -2.99
N GLN A 85 5.18 -10.41 -2.96
CA GLN A 85 6.53 -10.83 -2.58
C GLN A 85 7.51 -10.31 -3.61
N SER A 86 8.54 -9.59 -3.15
CA SER A 86 9.60 -9.06 -4.00
C SER A 86 10.84 -9.95 -3.98
N ASN A 87 11.53 -10.02 -5.12
CA ASN A 87 12.88 -10.58 -5.20
C ASN A 87 13.88 -9.54 -4.67
N ALA A 88 14.70 -9.94 -3.68
CA ALA A 88 15.74 -9.09 -3.10
C ALA A 88 17.16 -9.63 -3.40
N GLU A 89 17.29 -10.48 -4.42
CA GLU A 89 18.58 -11.05 -4.82
C GLU A 89 19.59 -9.95 -5.17
N GLY A 90 20.80 -10.06 -4.60
CA GLY A 90 21.85 -9.07 -4.81
C GLY A 90 21.66 -7.74 -4.06
N PHE A 91 20.43 -7.35 -3.72
CA PHE A 91 20.12 -6.04 -3.14
C PHE A 91 20.90 -5.75 -1.84
N TYR A 92 20.93 -6.68 -0.89
CA TYR A 92 21.65 -6.46 0.37
C TYR A 92 23.18 -6.35 0.19
N LYS A 93 23.73 -7.06 -0.81
CA LYS A 93 25.17 -6.95 -1.15
C LYS A 93 25.47 -5.55 -1.68
N LEU A 94 24.64 -5.03 -2.58
CA LEU A 94 24.79 -3.70 -3.16
C LEU A 94 24.65 -2.61 -2.09
N VAL A 95 23.63 -2.69 -1.23
CA VAL A 95 23.49 -1.78 -0.08
C VAL A 95 24.76 -1.76 0.78
N ARG A 96 25.31 -2.92 1.11
CA ARG A 96 26.56 -3.01 1.90
C ARG A 96 27.77 -2.40 1.18
N GLN A 97 27.87 -2.55 -0.13
CA GLN A 97 28.92 -1.94 -0.94
C GLN A 97 28.84 -0.40 -0.89
N LEU A 98 27.65 0.16 -1.15
CA LEU A 98 27.41 1.60 -1.08
C LEU A 98 27.74 2.18 0.30
N LEU A 99 27.31 1.49 1.37
CA LEU A 99 27.60 1.93 2.74
C LEU A 99 29.11 1.92 3.06
N LYS A 100 29.85 0.92 2.56
CA LYS A 100 31.31 0.85 2.72
C LYS A 100 32.05 1.92 1.93
N SER A 101 31.49 2.35 0.80
CA SER A 101 32.03 3.47 0.00
C SER A 101 31.65 4.85 0.57
N GLY A 102 30.98 4.91 1.74
CA GLY A 102 30.61 6.16 2.40
C GLY A 102 29.33 6.81 1.88
N GLU A 103 28.62 6.15 0.94
CA GLU A 103 27.39 6.67 0.35
C GLU A 103 26.25 6.75 1.38
N LYS A 104 25.44 7.80 1.30
CA LYS A 104 24.20 7.90 2.07
C LYS A 104 23.14 7.01 1.45
N VAL A 105 22.52 6.16 2.24
CA VAL A 105 21.56 5.16 1.76
C VAL A 105 20.27 5.23 2.58
N LEU A 106 19.13 5.33 1.90
CA LEU A 106 17.80 5.11 2.47
C LEU A 106 17.19 3.87 1.83
N VAL A 107 16.74 2.92 2.62
CA VAL A 107 16.07 1.71 2.12
C VAL A 107 14.69 1.55 2.73
N CYS A 108 13.73 1.07 1.94
CA CYS A 108 12.38 0.79 2.38
C CYS A 108 11.96 -0.64 1.99
N GLY A 109 11.39 -1.36 2.94
CA GLY A 109 10.87 -2.70 2.71
C GLY A 109 9.96 -3.21 3.83
N THR A 110 9.54 -4.47 3.72
CA THR A 110 8.76 -5.10 4.78
C THR A 110 9.60 -5.26 6.05
N PRO A 111 8.99 -5.30 7.25
CA PRO A 111 9.74 -5.46 8.51
C PRO A 111 10.71 -6.65 8.52
N CYS A 112 10.27 -7.79 7.96
CA CYS A 112 11.13 -8.98 7.87
C CYS A 112 12.31 -8.79 6.91
N GLN A 113 12.16 -8.06 5.80
CA GLN A 113 13.25 -7.74 4.88
C GLN A 113 14.23 -6.76 5.52
N MET A 114 13.75 -5.75 6.23
CA MET A 114 14.61 -4.79 6.92
C MET A 114 15.36 -5.42 8.11
N ALA A 115 14.73 -6.34 8.82
CA ALA A 115 15.39 -7.17 9.82
C ALA A 115 16.48 -8.07 9.21
N ALA A 116 16.20 -8.68 8.04
CA ALA A 116 17.18 -9.46 7.31
C ALA A 116 18.36 -8.61 6.82
N LEU A 117 18.11 -7.40 6.32
CA LEU A 117 19.17 -6.45 5.96
C LEU A 117 20.05 -6.11 7.15
N ARG A 118 19.49 -5.74 8.32
CA ARG A 118 20.29 -5.48 9.54
C ARG A 118 21.14 -6.68 9.92
N ARG A 119 20.57 -7.88 9.86
CA ARG A 119 21.30 -9.12 10.16
C ARG A 119 22.44 -9.37 9.18
N PHE A 120 22.22 -9.10 7.89
CA PHE A 120 23.21 -9.23 6.82
C PHE A 120 24.35 -8.22 6.96
N LEU A 121 24.06 -7.00 7.39
CA LEU A 121 25.05 -5.93 7.57
C LEU A 121 25.95 -6.16 8.80
N VAL A 122 25.48 -6.91 9.80
CA VAL A 122 26.17 -7.29 11.06
C VAL A 122 26.39 -6.12 12.02
N LYS A 123 26.66 -4.91 11.51
CA LYS A 123 26.88 -3.68 12.29
C LYS A 123 25.93 -2.58 11.83
N ASP A 124 25.74 -1.58 12.68
CA ASP A 124 25.04 -0.35 12.31
C ASP A 124 25.96 0.56 11.47
N TYR A 125 25.34 1.34 10.58
CA TYR A 125 25.98 2.31 9.73
C TYR A 125 25.28 3.66 9.91
N ASP A 126 26.05 4.72 10.18
CA ASP A 126 25.49 6.08 10.39
C ASP A 126 24.90 6.66 9.11
N ASN A 127 25.46 6.28 7.96
CA ASN A 127 25.02 6.67 6.62
C ASN A 127 23.84 5.83 6.07
N LEU A 128 23.19 4.96 6.90
CA LEU A 128 22.03 4.17 6.53
C LEU A 128 20.80 4.59 7.31
N VAL A 129 19.71 4.93 6.61
CA VAL A 129 18.37 5.08 7.17
C VAL A 129 17.49 3.94 6.69
N ILE A 130 16.92 3.18 7.61
CA ILE A 130 16.03 2.08 7.31
C ILE A 130 14.59 2.51 7.57
N VAL A 131 13.75 2.37 6.54
CA VAL A 131 12.30 2.60 6.61
C VAL A 131 11.60 1.26 6.46
N ASP A 132 10.64 0.96 7.32
CA ASP A 132 9.70 -0.13 7.10
C ASP A 132 8.27 0.39 7.09
N PHE A 133 7.32 -0.49 6.86
CA PHE A 133 5.91 -0.15 6.93
C PHE A 133 5.12 -1.18 7.73
N ILE A 134 3.92 -0.79 8.21
CA ILE A 134 3.01 -1.74 8.83
C ILE A 134 2.52 -2.70 7.75
N CYS A 135 3.01 -3.92 7.80
CA CYS A 135 2.81 -4.94 6.78
C CYS A 135 1.71 -5.91 7.19
N LEU A 136 0.66 -6.05 6.38
CA LEU A 136 -0.37 -7.08 6.60
C LEU A 136 0.15 -8.48 6.22
N GLY A 137 0.90 -8.56 5.13
CA GLY A 137 1.47 -9.77 4.54
C GLY A 137 1.83 -9.52 3.08
N VAL A 138 2.50 -10.48 2.45
CA VAL A 138 2.86 -10.41 1.03
C VAL A 138 2.18 -11.52 0.25
N ASN A 139 1.72 -11.22 -0.96
CA ASN A 139 0.97 -12.14 -1.79
C ASN A 139 1.86 -12.85 -2.82
N SER A 140 1.36 -13.97 -3.35
CA SER A 140 2.01 -14.78 -4.35
C SER A 140 2.10 -14.04 -5.70
N PRO A 141 3.31 -13.88 -6.29
CA PRO A 141 3.46 -13.36 -7.66
C PRO A 141 2.74 -14.22 -8.70
N LYS A 142 2.73 -15.56 -8.53
CA LYS A 142 2.03 -16.50 -9.41
C LYS A 142 0.53 -16.22 -9.48
N VAL A 143 -0.12 -16.00 -8.33
CA VAL A 143 -1.55 -15.66 -8.29
C VAL A 143 -1.82 -14.31 -8.94
N PHE A 144 -0.93 -13.35 -8.71
CA PHE A 144 -1.05 -12.03 -9.31
C PHE A 144 -0.92 -12.08 -10.84
N ARG A 145 0.05 -12.83 -11.37
CA ARG A 145 0.19 -13.02 -12.82
C ARG A 145 -1.06 -13.64 -13.43
N LYS A 146 -1.60 -14.70 -12.83
CA LYS A 146 -2.86 -15.33 -13.26
C LYS A 146 -4.05 -14.34 -13.23
N TYR A 147 -4.10 -13.45 -12.23
CA TYR A 147 -5.11 -12.38 -12.19
C TYR A 147 -4.93 -11.36 -13.33
N LEU A 148 -3.70 -10.98 -13.65
CA LEU A 148 -3.44 -10.07 -14.77
C LEU A 148 -3.77 -10.74 -16.11
N ASP A 149 -3.41 -12.02 -16.29
CA ASP A 149 -3.77 -12.81 -17.49
C ASP A 149 -5.30 -12.85 -17.67
N TYR A 150 -6.05 -13.11 -16.60
CA TYR A 150 -7.52 -13.07 -16.61
C TYR A 150 -8.05 -11.68 -17.03
N LEU A 151 -7.43 -10.60 -16.59
CA LEU A 151 -7.84 -9.25 -17.01
C LEU A 151 -7.50 -9.00 -18.48
N GLU A 152 -6.31 -9.40 -18.94
CA GLU A 152 -5.91 -9.27 -20.34
C GLU A 152 -6.86 -10.05 -21.27
N ASP A 153 -7.23 -11.29 -20.91
CA ASP A 153 -8.20 -12.09 -21.63
C ASP A 153 -9.59 -11.47 -21.63
N ARG A 154 -10.05 -10.99 -20.48
CA ARG A 154 -11.38 -10.35 -20.35
C ARG A 154 -11.51 -9.07 -21.17
N TYR A 155 -10.44 -8.29 -21.27
CA TYR A 155 -10.41 -7.01 -21.98
C TYR A 155 -9.84 -7.13 -23.40
N GLN A 156 -9.41 -8.33 -23.81
CA GLN A 156 -8.79 -8.64 -25.10
C GLN A 156 -7.66 -7.65 -25.43
N SER A 157 -6.83 -7.33 -24.43
CA SER A 157 -5.77 -6.33 -24.56
C SER A 157 -4.72 -6.47 -23.46
N LYS A 158 -3.46 -6.24 -23.81
CA LYS A 158 -2.35 -6.25 -22.84
C LYS A 158 -2.42 -5.09 -21.87
N ILE A 159 -2.02 -5.35 -20.62
CA ILE A 159 -1.90 -4.34 -19.60
C ILE A 159 -0.61 -3.55 -19.84
N VAL A 160 -0.72 -2.22 -19.91
CA VAL A 160 0.43 -1.31 -20.07
C VAL A 160 0.70 -0.48 -18.82
N TYR A 161 -0.22 -0.46 -17.85
CA TYR A 161 -0.02 0.20 -16.57
C TYR A 161 -0.88 -0.45 -15.49
N PHE A 162 -0.27 -0.65 -14.33
CA PHE A 162 -0.94 -1.16 -13.13
C PHE A 162 -0.52 -0.34 -11.90
N LYS A 163 -1.50 0.11 -11.12
CA LYS A 163 -1.28 0.77 -9.83
C LYS A 163 -2.19 0.15 -8.78
N ALA A 164 -1.62 -0.52 -7.81
CA ALA A 164 -2.36 -1.29 -6.81
C ALA A 164 -3.23 -0.44 -5.88
N LYS A 165 -2.86 0.81 -5.63
CA LYS A 165 -3.65 1.75 -4.83
C LYS A 165 -3.71 3.10 -5.52
N ASN A 166 -4.79 3.32 -6.25
CA ASN A 166 -5.12 4.56 -6.94
C ASN A 166 -6.14 5.37 -6.12
N LYS A 167 -6.03 6.69 -6.15
CA LYS A 167 -6.85 7.60 -5.34
C LYS A 167 -7.87 8.40 -6.14
N GLU A 168 -8.00 8.17 -7.44
CA GLU A 168 -8.94 8.91 -8.29
C GLU A 168 -10.39 8.76 -7.83
N LEU A 169 -10.73 7.64 -7.18
CA LEU A 169 -12.04 7.40 -6.56
C LEU A 169 -12.06 7.61 -5.03
N GLY A 170 -11.02 8.21 -4.48
CA GLY A 170 -10.81 8.38 -3.04
C GLY A 170 -9.84 7.36 -2.45
N TRP A 171 -9.11 7.77 -1.42
CA TRP A 171 -8.11 6.94 -0.77
C TRP A 171 -8.71 5.71 -0.08
N ARG A 172 -9.89 5.87 0.55
CA ARG A 172 -10.57 4.80 1.30
C ARG A 172 -11.25 3.76 0.42
N GLN A 173 -11.35 3.99 -0.90
CA GLN A 173 -11.95 3.01 -1.83
C GLN A 173 -11.01 1.81 -2.12
N LEU A 174 -9.71 1.93 -1.82
CA LEU A 174 -8.72 0.86 -2.08
C LEU A 174 -8.79 0.36 -3.53
N THR A 175 -8.80 1.30 -4.48
CA THR A 175 -8.97 1.01 -5.91
C THR A 175 -7.63 0.70 -6.55
N SER A 176 -7.57 -0.35 -7.37
CA SER A 176 -6.49 -0.56 -8.33
C SER A 176 -6.86 0.11 -9.66
N LYS A 177 -5.88 0.73 -10.33
CA LYS A 177 -6.02 1.26 -11.68
C LYS A 177 -5.24 0.38 -12.65
N VAL A 178 -5.92 -0.09 -13.69
CA VAL A 178 -5.32 -0.87 -14.78
C VAL A 178 -5.60 -0.15 -16.09
N VAL A 179 -4.56 0.06 -16.90
CA VAL A 179 -4.69 0.65 -18.23
C VAL A 179 -4.26 -0.41 -19.25
N PHE A 180 -5.08 -0.59 -20.28
CA PHE A 180 -4.84 -1.54 -21.33
C PHE A 180 -4.32 -0.84 -22.60
N GLN A 181 -3.61 -1.58 -23.46
CA GLN A 181 -3.06 -1.08 -24.73
C GLN A 181 -4.14 -0.50 -25.65
N ASN A 182 -5.35 -1.07 -25.64
CA ASN A 182 -6.52 -0.55 -26.36
C ASN A 182 -7.14 0.71 -25.71
N LYS A 183 -6.43 1.36 -24.78
CA LYS A 183 -6.83 2.58 -24.05
C LYS A 183 -8.02 2.42 -23.10
N GLN A 184 -8.53 1.22 -22.87
CA GLN A 184 -9.51 0.97 -21.83
C GLN A 184 -8.85 1.14 -20.44
N ILE A 185 -9.63 1.63 -19.47
CA ILE A 185 -9.18 1.81 -18.09
C ILE A 185 -10.15 1.08 -17.16
N LEU A 186 -9.60 0.22 -16.33
CA LEU A 186 -10.32 -0.45 -15.25
C LEU A 186 -9.96 0.20 -13.91
N TYR A 187 -10.97 0.62 -13.16
CA TYR A 187 -10.86 0.93 -11.74
C TYR A 187 -11.45 -0.23 -10.95
N ASP A 188 -10.58 -1.11 -10.47
CA ASP A 188 -10.98 -2.31 -9.76
C ASP A 188 -10.91 -2.06 -8.26
N THR A 189 -12.09 -1.95 -7.63
CA THR A 189 -12.24 -1.56 -6.23
C THR A 189 -12.07 -2.76 -5.29
N LYS A 190 -11.99 -2.50 -3.98
CA LYS A 190 -11.96 -3.56 -2.95
C LYS A 190 -13.19 -4.50 -2.99
N ASP A 191 -14.30 -4.07 -3.59
CA ASP A 191 -15.54 -4.83 -3.67
C ASP A 191 -15.67 -5.61 -4.98
N THR A 192 -14.86 -5.32 -6.00
CA THR A 192 -14.89 -5.92 -7.33
C THR A 192 -13.62 -6.66 -7.71
N SER A 193 -12.46 -6.25 -7.18
CA SER A 193 -11.17 -6.86 -7.48
C SER A 193 -11.03 -8.22 -6.81
N PHE A 194 -11.00 -9.27 -7.60
CA PHE A 194 -10.73 -10.62 -7.08
C PHE A 194 -9.40 -10.68 -6.33
N PHE A 195 -8.36 -9.99 -6.81
CA PHE A 195 -7.08 -9.95 -6.14
C PHE A 195 -7.16 -9.27 -4.77
N THR A 196 -7.83 -8.12 -4.68
CA THR A 196 -8.01 -7.41 -3.40
C THR A 196 -8.92 -8.16 -2.45
N ILE A 197 -10.02 -8.76 -2.95
CA ILE A 197 -10.95 -9.56 -2.14
C ILE A 197 -10.23 -10.77 -1.55
N GLY A 198 -9.43 -11.48 -2.33
CA GLY A 198 -8.68 -12.64 -1.83
C GLY A 198 -7.58 -12.24 -0.84
N TYR A 199 -6.90 -11.11 -1.07
CA TYR A 199 -5.87 -10.60 -0.14
C TYR A 199 -6.45 -10.18 1.21
N LEU A 200 -7.51 -9.39 1.21
CA LEU A 200 -8.10 -8.85 2.45
C LEU A 200 -9.13 -9.79 3.10
N GLY A 201 -9.78 -10.64 2.31
CA GLY A 201 -10.82 -11.58 2.74
C GLY A 201 -10.27 -12.94 3.10
N THR A 202 -10.15 -13.84 2.10
CA THR A 202 -9.78 -15.24 2.33
C THR A 202 -8.31 -15.43 2.70
N LYS A 203 -7.42 -14.50 2.29
CA LYS A 203 -5.99 -14.49 2.60
C LYS A 203 -5.21 -15.71 2.05
N VAL A 204 -5.83 -16.52 1.20
CA VAL A 204 -5.36 -17.86 0.79
C VAL A 204 -4.02 -17.83 0.04
N TYR A 205 -3.70 -16.76 -0.67
CA TYR A 205 -2.46 -16.65 -1.43
C TYR A 205 -1.37 -15.79 -0.76
N SER A 206 -1.58 -15.41 0.50
CA SER A 206 -0.50 -14.78 1.29
C SER A 206 0.57 -15.80 1.64
N ARG A 207 1.80 -15.30 1.82
CA ARG A 207 2.96 -16.14 2.18
C ARG A 207 2.70 -16.86 3.52
N PRO A 208 2.97 -18.16 3.66
CA PRO A 208 2.69 -18.92 4.88
C PRO A 208 3.29 -18.30 6.15
N SER A 209 4.54 -17.81 6.08
CA SER A 209 5.18 -17.16 7.23
C SER A 209 4.52 -15.84 7.68
N CYS A 210 3.56 -15.30 6.91
CA CYS A 210 2.80 -14.11 7.31
C CYS A 210 1.69 -14.43 8.31
N TYR A 211 1.24 -15.70 8.38
CA TYR A 211 0.22 -16.15 9.34
C TYR A 211 0.78 -16.31 10.76
N ASP A 212 2.10 -16.49 10.88
CA ASP A 212 2.83 -16.48 12.16
C ASP A 212 4.06 -15.56 12.05
N CYS A 213 3.81 -14.27 11.84
CA CYS A 213 4.85 -13.31 11.53
C CYS A 213 5.63 -12.91 12.78
N GLN A 214 6.93 -13.22 12.81
CA GLN A 214 7.85 -12.91 13.91
C GLN A 214 8.29 -11.43 13.96
N PHE A 215 7.83 -10.60 13.01
CA PHE A 215 8.23 -9.20 12.87
C PHE A 215 7.09 -8.21 13.18
N LYS A 216 6.11 -8.66 13.97
CA LYS A 216 5.05 -7.83 14.56
C LYS A 216 5.50 -7.25 15.89
N GLY A 217 4.86 -6.14 16.28
CA GLY A 217 5.12 -5.53 17.59
C GLY A 217 6.44 -4.75 17.66
N PHE A 218 7.01 -4.74 18.83
CA PHE A 218 8.18 -3.93 19.21
C PHE A 218 9.27 -4.81 19.83
N PRO A 219 10.57 -4.37 19.77
CA PRO A 219 11.05 -3.18 19.07
C PRO A 219 11.00 -3.32 17.55
N ARG A 220 10.77 -2.20 16.85
CA ARG A 220 10.87 -2.15 15.39
C ARG A 220 12.33 -2.20 14.96
N MET A 221 12.59 -2.85 13.83
CA MET A 221 13.94 -2.98 13.27
C MET A 221 14.34 -1.83 12.35
N ALA A 222 13.38 -1.01 11.93
CA ALA A 222 13.59 0.17 11.12
C ALA A 222 13.78 1.43 11.99
N ASP A 223 14.44 2.45 11.44
CA ASP A 223 14.58 3.76 12.07
C ASP A 223 13.26 4.53 12.03
N ILE A 224 12.51 4.38 10.93
CA ILE A 224 11.20 4.99 10.71
C ILE A 224 10.24 3.91 10.20
N THR A 225 9.04 3.85 10.78
CA THR A 225 7.93 3.04 10.25
C THR A 225 6.89 3.96 9.66
N VAL A 226 6.43 3.66 8.42
CA VAL A 226 5.34 4.38 7.77
C VAL A 226 4.13 3.48 7.57
N ALA A 227 2.93 4.06 7.51
CA ALA A 227 1.72 3.31 7.18
C ALA A 227 0.62 4.23 6.65
N ASP A 228 -0.48 3.63 6.20
CA ASP A 228 -1.76 4.32 6.11
C ASP A 228 -2.26 4.60 7.53
N TYR A 229 -2.69 5.83 7.82
CA TYR A 229 -3.28 6.15 9.12
C TYR A 229 -4.78 5.87 9.10
N TRP A 230 -5.16 4.61 9.25
CA TRP A 230 -6.56 4.23 9.40
C TRP A 230 -7.10 4.71 10.75
N GLY A 231 -8.24 5.41 10.72
CA GLY A 231 -8.80 6.05 11.91
C GLY A 231 -8.33 7.50 12.12
N ALA A 232 -7.59 8.06 11.16
CA ALA A 232 -7.15 9.46 11.19
C ALA A 232 -8.32 10.45 11.41
N GLU A 233 -9.51 10.13 10.85
CA GLU A 233 -10.73 10.93 11.00
C GLU A 233 -11.16 11.19 12.46
N HIS A 234 -10.70 10.36 13.38
CA HIS A 234 -11.01 10.50 14.83
C HIS A 234 -9.93 11.25 15.61
N THR A 235 -8.77 11.52 15.00
CA THR A 235 -7.58 12.02 15.72
C THR A 235 -7.02 13.32 15.16
N VAL A 236 -7.17 13.54 13.84
CA VAL A 236 -6.62 14.72 13.16
C VAL A 236 -7.71 15.51 12.46
N GLY A 237 -7.45 16.78 12.20
CA GLY A 237 -8.39 17.65 11.51
C GLY A 237 -8.46 17.37 10.00
N LYS A 238 -9.42 18.04 9.33
CA LYS A 238 -9.66 17.90 7.88
C LYS A 238 -8.48 18.34 7.02
N GLU A 239 -7.59 19.15 7.54
CA GLU A 239 -6.36 19.59 6.88
C GLU A 239 -5.41 18.41 6.61
N LEU A 240 -5.41 17.42 7.49
CA LEU A 240 -4.63 16.19 7.33
C LEU A 240 -5.46 15.05 6.74
N ASP A 241 -6.74 14.94 7.08
CA ASP A 241 -7.63 13.87 6.63
C ASP A 241 -8.78 14.35 5.75
N ASN A 242 -8.57 14.36 4.44
CA ASN A 242 -9.52 14.77 3.39
C ASN A 242 -9.70 13.71 2.29
N ASP A 243 -9.55 12.42 2.62
CA ASP A 243 -9.63 11.26 1.72
C ASP A 243 -8.57 11.24 0.59
N MET A 244 -7.50 12.02 0.74
CA MET A 244 -6.33 11.98 -0.17
C MET A 244 -5.16 11.16 0.38
N GLY A 245 -5.37 10.47 1.50
CA GLY A 245 -4.37 9.69 2.22
C GLY A 245 -3.62 10.52 3.26
N THR A 246 -3.50 9.93 4.45
CA THR A 246 -2.72 10.42 5.57
C THR A 246 -1.77 9.32 6.00
N SER A 247 -0.49 9.63 6.11
CA SER A 247 0.51 8.68 6.59
C SER A 247 0.58 8.71 8.12
N LEU A 248 0.60 7.52 8.71
CA LEU A 248 1.15 7.31 10.05
C LEU A 248 2.66 7.22 9.93
N VAL A 249 3.38 7.90 10.81
CA VAL A 249 4.84 7.84 10.95
C VAL A 249 5.18 7.46 12.38
N MET A 250 6.05 6.48 12.55
CA MET A 250 6.57 6.08 13.87
C MET A 250 8.09 6.23 13.84
N LEU A 251 8.62 7.01 14.76
CA LEU A 251 10.04 7.29 14.90
C LEU A 251 10.62 6.32 15.94
N ASN A 252 11.37 5.33 15.47
CA ASN A 252 11.78 4.18 16.29
C ASN A 252 13.20 4.30 16.84
N SER A 253 14.03 5.18 16.27
CA SER A 253 15.41 5.44 16.72
C SER A 253 15.74 6.92 16.75
N GLN A 254 16.82 7.30 17.43
CA GLN A 254 17.29 8.68 17.41
C GLN A 254 17.69 9.13 16.00
N LYS A 255 18.30 8.23 15.22
CA LYS A 255 18.63 8.47 13.80
C LYS A 255 17.36 8.76 12.99
N GLY A 256 16.29 7.96 13.17
CA GLY A 256 15.00 8.18 12.51
C GLY A 256 14.39 9.52 12.90
N LYS A 257 14.45 9.92 14.18
CA LYS A 257 13.99 11.25 14.63
C LYS A 257 14.78 12.38 13.97
N SER A 258 16.10 12.33 14.01
CA SER A 258 16.96 13.32 13.38
C SER A 258 16.72 13.43 11.89
N TYR A 259 16.51 12.30 11.20
CA TYR A 259 16.22 12.30 9.78
C TYR A 259 14.83 12.88 9.45
N PHE A 260 13.83 12.57 10.25
CA PHE A 260 12.47 13.11 10.11
C PHE A 260 12.44 14.64 10.26
N GLU A 261 13.22 15.21 11.18
CA GLU A 261 13.34 16.65 11.33
C GLU A 261 13.79 17.35 10.02
N THR A 262 14.65 16.69 9.24
CA THR A 262 15.16 17.27 7.97
C THR A 262 14.12 17.43 6.88
N ILE A 263 12.98 16.76 6.99
CA ILE A 263 11.89 16.82 5.99
C ILE A 263 10.68 17.65 6.42
N LYS A 264 10.68 18.24 7.64
CA LYS A 264 9.53 19.01 8.18
C LYS A 264 9.12 20.19 7.28
N SER A 265 10.06 20.80 6.56
CA SER A 265 9.74 21.85 5.59
C SER A 265 8.89 21.36 4.41
N THR A 266 8.91 20.05 4.09
CA THR A 266 8.24 19.42 2.94
C THR A 266 6.87 18.82 3.30
N ILE A 267 6.59 18.64 4.58
CA ILE A 267 5.39 17.98 5.07
C ILE A 267 4.55 18.90 5.97
N ILE A 268 3.30 18.52 6.18
CA ILE A 268 2.45 18.97 7.28
C ILE A 268 2.29 17.77 8.22
N GLU A 269 2.57 17.96 9.51
CA GLU A 269 2.54 16.87 10.47
C GLU A 269 1.84 17.29 11.78
N LYS A 270 1.34 16.31 12.49
CA LYS A 270 0.77 16.44 13.83
C LYS A 270 1.14 15.23 14.66
N LYS A 271 1.72 15.45 15.84
CA LYS A 271 1.98 14.38 16.81
C LYS A 271 0.67 13.77 17.27
N VAL A 272 0.61 12.44 17.35
CA VAL A 272 -0.58 11.68 17.75
C VAL A 272 -0.25 10.68 18.86
N PRO A 273 -1.20 10.38 19.77
CA PRO A 273 -1.01 9.36 20.80
C PRO A 273 -0.82 7.97 20.17
N PHE A 274 0.06 7.17 20.76
CA PHE A 274 0.30 5.80 20.30
C PHE A 274 -0.96 4.93 20.32
N GLU A 275 -1.81 5.10 21.32
CA GLU A 275 -3.05 4.35 21.50
C GLU A 275 -4.02 4.57 20.33
N SER A 276 -4.02 5.76 19.75
CA SER A 276 -4.91 6.12 18.64
C SER A 276 -4.62 5.37 17.34
N ILE A 277 -3.42 4.78 17.21
CA ILE A 277 -3.01 4.11 15.98
C ILE A 277 -3.36 2.62 15.95
N LEU A 278 -3.51 1.98 17.12
CA LEU A 278 -3.67 0.52 17.22
C LEU A 278 -4.97 0.01 16.61
N GLY A 279 -6.08 0.72 16.81
CA GLY A 279 -7.41 0.30 16.32
C GLY A 279 -7.46 0.16 14.81
N GLY A 280 -6.90 1.12 14.08
CA GLY A 280 -6.86 1.14 12.61
C GLY A 280 -5.71 0.32 12.01
N ASN A 281 -4.68 0.02 12.80
CA ASN A 281 -3.44 -0.60 12.32
C ASN A 281 -3.10 -1.90 13.06
N ARG A 282 -4.06 -2.79 13.23
CA ARG A 282 -3.90 -4.08 13.93
C ARG A 282 -2.70 -4.89 13.44
N ALA A 283 -2.40 -4.79 12.14
CA ALA A 283 -1.23 -5.45 11.53
C ALA A 283 0.12 -4.99 12.10
N LEU A 284 0.15 -3.94 12.92
CA LEU A 284 1.34 -3.55 13.69
C LEU A 284 1.74 -4.63 14.70
N VAL A 285 0.75 -5.23 15.38
CA VAL A 285 0.95 -6.15 16.51
C VAL A 285 0.38 -7.55 16.28
N GLN A 286 -0.47 -7.72 15.26
CA GLN A 286 -1.12 -9.00 14.97
C GLN A 286 -0.65 -9.55 13.62
N SER A 287 -0.37 -10.85 13.58
CA SER A 287 -0.12 -11.59 12.34
C SER A 287 -1.39 -11.63 11.48
N LEU A 288 -1.21 -11.98 10.22
CA LEU A 288 -2.32 -12.28 9.33
C LEU A 288 -3.05 -13.53 9.86
N ASP A 289 -4.37 -13.50 9.90
CA ASP A 289 -5.14 -14.69 10.26
C ASP A 289 -4.89 -15.83 9.25
N ALA A 290 -5.05 -17.05 9.68
CA ALA A 290 -5.01 -18.22 8.79
C ALA A 290 -6.01 -18.08 7.64
N PRO A 291 -5.75 -18.68 6.47
CA PRO A 291 -6.67 -18.63 5.35
C PRO A 291 -8.01 -19.28 5.70
N LEU A 292 -9.10 -18.67 5.23
CA LEU A 292 -10.46 -19.18 5.47
C LEU A 292 -10.85 -20.36 4.58
N VAL A 293 -10.00 -20.72 3.63
CA VAL A 293 -10.21 -21.80 2.66
C VAL A 293 -8.95 -22.65 2.59
N ASP A 294 -9.09 -23.90 2.09
CA ASP A 294 -7.95 -24.79 1.94
C ASP A 294 -6.95 -24.25 0.92
N ARG A 295 -5.75 -23.97 1.44
CA ARG A 295 -4.66 -23.38 0.66
C ARG A 295 -4.00 -24.40 -0.28
N VAL A 296 -3.97 -25.69 0.09
CA VAL A 296 -3.34 -26.73 -0.74
C VAL A 296 -4.17 -26.90 -2.00
N SER A 297 -5.46 -27.20 -1.85
CA SER A 297 -6.41 -27.33 -2.96
C SER A 297 -6.47 -26.05 -3.83
N PHE A 298 -6.36 -24.87 -3.22
CA PHE A 298 -6.30 -23.61 -3.97
C PHE A 298 -5.11 -23.58 -4.96
N TYR A 299 -3.92 -23.99 -4.55
CA TYR A 299 -2.73 -23.97 -5.41
C TYR A 299 -2.71 -25.09 -6.43
N GLU A 300 -3.27 -26.26 -6.11
CA GLU A 300 -3.47 -27.34 -7.08
C GLU A 300 -4.42 -26.93 -8.20
N ASP A 301 -5.57 -26.37 -7.83
CA ASP A 301 -6.55 -25.86 -8.79
C ASP A 301 -6.02 -24.64 -9.59
N LEU A 302 -5.20 -23.80 -8.98
CA LEU A 302 -4.61 -22.62 -9.65
C LEU A 302 -3.78 -22.98 -10.89
N ASP A 303 -3.20 -24.17 -10.92
CA ASP A 303 -2.41 -24.64 -12.06
C ASP A 303 -3.27 -25.17 -13.21
N THR A 304 -4.47 -25.66 -12.91
CA THR A 304 -5.32 -26.41 -13.84
C THR A 304 -6.61 -25.69 -14.25
N MET A 305 -7.10 -24.76 -13.40
CA MET A 305 -8.38 -24.09 -13.64
C MET A 305 -8.20 -22.64 -14.14
N PRO A 306 -9.16 -22.13 -14.95
CA PRO A 306 -9.23 -20.71 -15.26
C PRO A 306 -9.35 -19.84 -14.00
N PHE A 307 -8.72 -18.68 -14.00
CA PHE A 307 -8.73 -17.80 -12.80
C PHE A 307 -10.12 -17.36 -12.38
N GLN A 308 -11.07 -17.24 -13.30
CA GLN A 308 -12.46 -16.92 -12.98
C GLN A 308 -13.12 -17.99 -12.09
N ASP A 309 -12.84 -19.27 -12.37
CA ASP A 309 -13.39 -20.41 -11.60
C ASP A 309 -12.69 -20.51 -10.24
N ILE A 310 -11.38 -20.27 -10.20
CA ILE A 310 -10.62 -20.12 -8.95
C ILE A 310 -11.22 -19.02 -8.08
N ALA A 311 -11.50 -17.86 -8.67
CA ALA A 311 -12.10 -16.74 -7.96
C ALA A 311 -13.51 -17.10 -7.43
N ALA A 312 -14.30 -17.80 -8.22
CA ALA A 312 -15.63 -18.27 -7.82
C ALA A 312 -15.56 -19.28 -6.66
N LYS A 313 -14.62 -20.21 -6.70
CA LYS A 313 -14.46 -21.29 -5.71
C LYS A 313 -13.85 -20.82 -4.39
N TYR A 314 -12.80 -19.98 -4.43
CA TYR A 314 -11.95 -19.67 -3.27
C TYR A 314 -11.92 -18.22 -2.83
N ILE A 315 -12.25 -17.26 -3.71
CA ILE A 315 -12.06 -15.83 -3.46
C ILE A 315 -13.39 -15.12 -3.25
N ARG A 316 -14.42 -15.54 -3.95
CA ARG A 316 -15.72 -14.90 -3.94
C ARG A 316 -16.28 -14.86 -2.52
N ARG A 317 -16.48 -13.69 -1.97
CA ARG A 317 -17.43 -13.56 -0.86
C ARG A 317 -18.80 -13.93 -1.39
N PRO A 318 -19.66 -14.63 -0.61
CA PRO A 318 -21.08 -14.65 -0.89
C PRO A 318 -21.44 -13.18 -1.17
N ILE A 319 -22.04 -12.91 -2.32
CA ILE A 319 -22.49 -11.56 -2.64
C ILE A 319 -23.59 -11.31 -1.60
N ASP A 320 -23.23 -10.66 -0.50
CA ASP A 320 -24.19 -9.89 0.24
C ASP A 320 -24.81 -8.97 -0.80
N ILE A 321 -26.05 -9.30 -1.18
CA ILE A 321 -26.84 -8.48 -2.08
C ILE A 321 -26.74 -7.09 -1.47
N LEU A 322 -25.93 -6.25 -2.11
CA LEU A 322 -25.74 -4.86 -1.66
C LEU A 322 -27.15 -4.29 -1.57
N THR A 323 -27.69 -4.21 -0.36
CA THR A 323 -29.02 -3.64 -0.16
C THR A 323 -29.00 -2.30 -0.89
N TRP A 324 -30.10 -1.94 -1.55
CA TRP A 324 -30.22 -0.67 -2.29
C TRP A 324 -29.76 0.53 -1.44
N LYS A 325 -29.90 0.47 -0.10
CA LYS A 325 -29.39 1.42 0.88
C LYS A 325 -27.87 1.58 0.83
N ARG A 326 -27.11 0.50 0.60
CA ARG A 326 -25.65 0.54 0.49
C ARG A 326 -25.22 1.10 -0.86
N LYS A 327 -25.97 0.77 -1.93
CA LYS A 327 -25.79 1.38 -3.26
C LYS A 327 -26.05 2.88 -3.21
N LEU A 328 -27.15 3.30 -2.58
CA LEU A 328 -27.49 4.71 -2.41
C LEU A 328 -26.47 5.46 -1.56
N LYS A 329 -25.99 4.87 -0.45
CA LYS A 329 -24.93 5.44 0.39
C LYS A 329 -23.63 5.64 -0.38
N ASN A 330 -23.27 4.71 -1.26
CA ASN A 330 -22.07 4.82 -2.10
C ASN A 330 -22.22 5.91 -3.16
N VAL A 331 -23.42 6.05 -3.78
CA VAL A 331 -23.72 7.14 -4.72
C VAL A 331 -23.69 8.49 -4.01
N LEU A 332 -24.30 8.61 -2.85
CA LEU A 332 -24.29 9.85 -2.06
C LEU A 332 -22.89 10.24 -1.60
N ARG A 333 -22.08 9.25 -1.20
CA ARG A 333 -20.67 9.48 -0.84
C ARG A 333 -19.83 9.92 -2.03
N PHE A 334 -20.09 9.35 -3.21
CA PHE A 334 -19.48 9.76 -4.46
C PHE A 334 -19.83 11.20 -4.85
N LEU A 335 -21.13 11.56 -4.77
CA LEU A 335 -21.62 12.92 -5.02
C LEU A 335 -21.04 13.91 -4.00
N TRP A 336 -20.94 13.54 -2.73
CA TRP A 336 -20.32 14.35 -1.68
C TRP A 336 -18.83 14.61 -1.98
N ASN A 337 -18.09 13.59 -2.40
CA ASN A 337 -16.67 13.73 -2.75
C ASN A 337 -16.48 14.66 -3.96
N ILE A 338 -17.37 14.62 -4.96
CA ILE A 338 -17.36 15.55 -6.09
C ILE A 338 -17.63 16.97 -5.61
N ALA A 339 -18.65 17.18 -4.78
CA ALA A 339 -19.02 18.50 -4.27
C ALA A 339 -17.94 19.10 -3.37
N SER A 340 -17.25 18.29 -2.57
CA SER A 340 -16.15 18.75 -1.71
C SER A 340 -14.89 19.10 -2.51
N VAL A 341 -14.64 18.44 -3.64
CA VAL A 341 -13.51 18.75 -4.53
C VAL A 341 -13.77 19.99 -5.40
N SER A 342 -15.03 20.30 -5.71
CA SER A 342 -15.37 21.52 -6.45
C SER A 342 -15.08 22.81 -5.67
N ARG A 343 -14.88 22.73 -4.36
CA ARG A 343 -14.46 23.85 -3.49
C ARG A 343 -12.95 24.13 -3.50
N PHE A 344 -12.14 23.24 -4.07
CA PHE A 344 -10.71 23.46 -4.25
C PHE A 344 -10.44 23.77 -5.73
N ASN A 345 -9.69 24.85 -6.00
CA ASN A 345 -9.24 25.23 -7.34
C ASN A 345 -8.25 24.22 -7.92
N LEU A 346 -8.75 23.05 -8.32
CA LEU A 346 -7.99 22.10 -9.12
C LEU A 346 -7.99 22.54 -10.60
N PRO A 347 -6.87 22.37 -11.35
CA PRO A 347 -6.81 22.73 -12.77
C PRO A 347 -7.97 22.12 -13.56
N LEU A 348 -8.47 22.86 -14.56
CA LEU A 348 -9.62 22.48 -15.41
C LEU A 348 -9.51 21.07 -16.02
N TYR A 349 -8.28 20.62 -16.26
CA TYR A 349 -7.95 19.29 -16.77
C TYR A 349 -8.49 18.14 -15.90
N TRP A 350 -8.39 18.26 -14.57
CA TRP A 350 -8.89 17.25 -13.62
C TRP A 350 -10.40 17.27 -13.46
N LYS A 351 -11.05 18.42 -13.64
CA LYS A 351 -12.52 18.54 -13.64
C LYS A 351 -13.13 17.77 -14.82
N ASN A 352 -12.53 17.87 -16.01
CA ASN A 352 -13.01 17.18 -17.22
C ASN A 352 -12.82 15.66 -17.18
N ILE A 353 -11.74 15.15 -16.60
CA ILE A 353 -11.53 13.70 -16.45
C ILE A 353 -12.55 13.11 -15.49
N ARG A 354 -12.83 13.76 -14.36
CA ARG A 354 -13.85 13.29 -13.40
C ARG A 354 -15.27 13.37 -13.97
N TYR A 355 -15.60 14.41 -14.71
CA TYR A 355 -16.91 14.56 -15.36
C TYR A 355 -17.16 13.48 -16.42
N ASN A 356 -16.17 13.18 -17.25
CA ASN A 356 -16.27 12.15 -18.28
C ASN A 356 -16.34 10.72 -17.70
N LEU A 357 -15.66 10.46 -16.58
CA LEU A 357 -15.74 9.19 -15.85
C LEU A 357 -17.11 9.02 -15.17
N PHE A 358 -17.66 10.11 -14.62
CA PHE A 358 -19.00 10.14 -14.04
C PHE A 358 -20.08 9.77 -15.07
N CYS A 359 -20.07 10.40 -16.24
CA CYS A 359 -21.04 10.13 -17.30
C CYS A 359 -20.95 8.69 -17.82
N LYS A 360 -19.73 8.08 -17.89
CA LYS A 360 -19.57 6.69 -18.30
C LYS A 360 -20.03 5.69 -17.25
N GLN A 361 -19.74 5.92 -15.97
CA GLN A 361 -20.17 5.01 -14.89
C GLN A 361 -21.66 5.07 -14.62
N VAL A 362 -22.26 6.25 -14.66
CA VAL A 362 -23.72 6.41 -14.50
C VAL A 362 -24.45 5.78 -15.67
N LYS A 363 -24.00 5.98 -16.93
CA LYS A 363 -24.59 5.30 -18.10
C LYS A 363 -24.45 3.77 -17.99
N CYS A 364 -23.29 3.25 -17.59
CA CYS A 364 -23.10 1.80 -17.44
C CYS A 364 -23.96 1.19 -16.33
N SER A 365 -24.16 1.90 -15.22
CA SER A 365 -25.03 1.44 -14.13
C SER A 365 -26.52 1.50 -14.47
N ILE A 366 -26.94 2.50 -15.22
CA ILE A 366 -28.34 2.65 -15.68
C ILE A 366 -28.65 1.61 -16.76
N VAL A 367 -27.76 1.40 -17.74
CA VAL A 367 -27.94 0.40 -18.82
C VAL A 367 -27.95 -1.03 -18.24
N ARG A 368 -27.14 -1.36 -17.26
CA ARG A 368 -27.19 -2.67 -16.59
C ARG A 368 -28.41 -2.85 -15.69
N GLY A 369 -28.96 -1.78 -15.14
CA GLY A 369 -30.21 -1.83 -14.38
C GLY A 369 -31.45 -2.04 -15.26
N CYS A 370 -31.45 -1.53 -16.49
CA CYS A 370 -32.56 -1.71 -17.45
C CYS A 370 -32.54 -3.06 -18.17
N LEU A 371 -31.37 -3.68 -18.37
CA LEU A 371 -31.26 -5.00 -19.04
C LEU A 371 -31.68 -6.20 -18.15
N LEU A 372 -31.88 -5.99 -16.87
CA LEU A 372 -32.35 -7.03 -15.94
C LEU A 372 -33.88 -7.07 -15.75
N TYR A 373 -34.63 -6.18 -16.42
CA TYR A 373 -36.09 -6.10 -16.32
C TYR A 373 -36.84 -6.36 -17.62
N THR A 374 -36.16 -6.77 -18.69
CA THR A 374 -36.80 -7.15 -19.96
C THR A 374 -36.28 -8.50 -20.46
N SER A 375 -36.79 -9.55 -19.89
CA SER A 375 -36.91 -10.87 -20.52
C SER A 375 -38.05 -11.63 -19.86
N PRO A 376 -38.94 -12.27 -20.66
CA PRO A 376 -40.16 -12.89 -20.22
C PRO A 376 -39.95 -14.11 -19.31
#